data_828a88233509d91dcc18091f381c3c6c
#
_entry.id   828a88233509d91dcc18091f381c3c6c
#
_cell.length_a   1.000
_cell.length_b   1.000
_cell.length_c   1.000
_cell.angle_alpha   90.00
_cell.angle_beta   90.00
_cell.angle_gamma   90.00
#
_symmetry.space_group_name_H-M   'P 1'
#
loop_
_entity.id
_entity.type
_entity.pdbx_description
1 polymer ?
#
loop_
_entity_poly.entity_id
_entity_poly.type
_entity_poly.pdbx_seq_one_letter_code
_entity_poly.pdbx_strand_id
1 'polypeptide(L)'
;SERKVPFEIIDLKVSNKFPEYSKVADVREIESLRNSVSGEIVVHLAAVHRDDVQDISEYYNTNVNGTQNIARVCTDFGIKKIIFTSTVAVYGFAEPDTGEDGKINTFNDYGKSKYLAEEQLRSWHNRTDSSLVIVRPTAIFGEGNRGNIFNLFNQIASNNFVMIGDGKNKKSIAYIKNVIAFLEECISSTESYSLYNYVDTPDLDMNSLIKNVRVFLNKENTSGIRLPYWFGILLGYLADSFSYMSGRNLPLSSIRVKKFCSSSAFSSAKFKLNNFKAPFSLDEALEKTLNSEFINPDPNREIFFSE
;
A
#
# COMPACT_ATOMS: atom_id res chain seq x y z
N SER A 1 2.39 -21.92 -6.00
CA SER A 1 2.87 -20.93 -6.96
C SER A 1 2.94 -21.55 -8.35
N GLU A 2 2.53 -20.81 -9.37
CA GLU A 2 2.59 -21.25 -10.77
C GLU A 2 4.04 -21.49 -11.23
N ARG A 3 5.00 -20.80 -10.63
CA ARG A 3 6.45 -20.92 -10.91
C ARG A 3 7.16 -22.01 -10.09
N LYS A 4 6.45 -22.77 -9.23
CA LYS A 4 7.00 -23.84 -8.37
C LYS A 4 8.18 -23.40 -7.47
N VAL A 5 8.23 -22.13 -7.07
CA VAL A 5 9.21 -21.63 -6.10
C VAL A 5 8.81 -22.14 -4.71
N PRO A 6 9.66 -22.83 -3.97
CA PRO A 6 9.37 -23.19 -2.58
C PRO A 6 9.18 -21.93 -1.74
N PHE A 7 8.16 -21.92 -0.89
CA PHE A 7 7.89 -20.79 -0.02
C PHE A 7 7.30 -21.24 1.32
N GLU A 8 7.48 -20.42 2.33
CA GLU A 8 6.81 -20.50 3.62
C GLU A 8 6.15 -19.16 3.93
N ILE A 9 5.05 -19.21 4.63
CA ILE A 9 4.31 -18.03 5.12
C ILE A 9 4.51 -17.96 6.63
N ILE A 10 4.94 -16.78 7.10
CA ILE A 10 5.06 -16.48 8.52
C ILE A 10 4.15 -15.28 8.80
N ASP A 11 3.14 -15.50 9.62
CA ASP A 11 2.13 -14.49 9.94
C ASP A 11 1.62 -14.70 11.38
N LEU A 12 0.87 -13.75 11.90
CA LEU A 12 0.17 -13.87 13.19
C LEU A 12 -0.91 -14.96 13.17
N LYS A 13 -1.35 -15.38 11.97
CA LYS A 13 -2.39 -16.39 11.75
C LYS A 13 -1.98 -17.35 10.65
N VAL A 14 -2.45 -18.59 10.75
CA VAL A 14 -2.32 -19.55 9.65
C VAL A 14 -3.10 -19.06 8.44
N SER A 15 -2.51 -19.13 7.26
CA SER A 15 -3.19 -18.81 6.00
C SER A 15 -4.34 -19.79 5.72
N ASN A 16 -5.52 -19.27 5.44
CA ASN A 16 -6.66 -20.11 5.05
C ASN A 16 -6.43 -20.81 3.70
N LYS A 17 -5.66 -20.19 2.81
CA LYS A 17 -5.40 -20.71 1.46
C LYS A 17 -4.22 -21.67 1.38
N PHE A 18 -3.23 -21.50 2.25
CA PHE A 18 -1.97 -22.25 2.25
C PHE A 18 -1.60 -22.68 3.69
N PRO A 19 -2.46 -23.43 4.40
CA PRO A 19 -2.20 -23.76 5.79
C PRO A 19 -0.95 -24.61 5.98
N GLU A 20 -0.64 -25.49 5.03
CA GLU A 20 0.48 -26.41 5.07
C GLU A 20 1.86 -25.70 4.92
N TYR A 21 1.87 -24.49 4.38
CA TYR A 21 3.07 -23.64 4.24
C TYR A 21 3.16 -22.56 5.30
N SER A 22 2.24 -22.54 6.26
CA SER A 22 2.10 -21.45 7.23
C SER A 22 2.70 -21.82 8.59
N LYS A 23 3.45 -20.88 9.15
CA LYS A 23 3.93 -20.89 10.52
C LYS A 23 3.43 -19.64 11.24
N VAL A 24 3.06 -19.78 12.51
CA VAL A 24 2.59 -18.64 13.31
C VAL A 24 3.77 -18.02 14.03
N ALA A 25 4.03 -16.73 13.77
CA ALA A 25 5.01 -15.95 14.51
C ALA A 25 4.67 -14.45 14.49
N ASP A 26 5.12 -13.76 15.52
CA ASP A 26 5.01 -12.31 15.65
C ASP A 26 6.38 -11.66 15.39
N VAL A 27 6.44 -10.72 14.45
CA VAL A 27 7.68 -9.99 14.13
C VAL A 27 8.22 -9.19 15.33
N ARG A 28 7.37 -8.86 16.31
CA ARG A 28 7.74 -8.17 17.54
C ARG A 28 8.51 -9.07 18.52
N GLU A 29 8.38 -10.39 18.36
CA GLU A 29 8.93 -11.42 19.24
C GLU A 29 10.07 -12.16 18.55
N ILE A 30 11.31 -11.79 18.88
CA ILE A 30 12.49 -12.31 18.16
C ILE A 30 12.62 -13.85 18.26
N GLU A 31 12.29 -14.45 19.39
CA GLU A 31 12.35 -15.91 19.55
C GLU A 31 11.27 -16.62 18.72
N SER A 32 10.11 -16.00 18.54
CA SER A 32 9.06 -16.50 17.65
C SER A 32 9.55 -16.54 16.20
N LEU A 33 10.25 -15.50 15.75
CA LEU A 33 10.88 -15.46 14.44
C LEU A 33 11.99 -16.49 14.29
N ARG A 34 12.89 -16.64 15.28
CA ARG A 34 13.99 -17.61 15.24
C ARG A 34 13.50 -19.04 15.05
N ASN A 35 12.36 -19.37 15.67
CA ASN A 35 11.76 -20.70 15.57
C ASN A 35 11.01 -20.94 14.26
N SER A 36 10.76 -19.90 13.48
CA SER A 36 9.86 -19.95 12.32
C SER A 36 10.57 -19.63 11.00
N VAL A 37 11.52 -18.68 11.02
CA VAL A 37 12.18 -18.21 9.79
C VAL A 37 13.13 -19.26 9.25
N SER A 38 13.02 -19.54 7.94
CA SER A 38 13.90 -20.39 7.16
C SER A 38 14.00 -19.85 5.73
N GLY A 39 14.78 -20.52 4.89
CA GLY A 39 14.93 -20.14 3.48
C GLY A 39 16.10 -19.20 3.22
N GLU A 40 16.24 -18.76 1.98
CA GLU A 40 17.37 -17.96 1.48
C GLU A 40 17.03 -16.47 1.31
N ILE A 41 15.74 -16.17 1.15
CA ILE A 41 15.22 -14.84 0.86
C ILE A 41 14.03 -14.56 1.78
N VAL A 42 14.00 -13.40 2.38
CA VAL A 42 12.85 -12.90 3.14
C VAL A 42 12.12 -11.82 2.33
N VAL A 43 10.83 -12.06 2.07
CA VAL A 43 9.92 -11.01 1.55
C VAL A 43 9.15 -10.46 2.76
N HIS A 44 9.57 -9.29 3.24
CA HIS A 44 9.03 -8.67 4.44
C HIS A 44 7.82 -7.78 4.10
N LEU A 45 6.62 -8.32 4.36
CA LEU A 45 5.33 -7.67 4.12
C LEU A 45 4.64 -7.24 5.42
N ALA A 46 5.07 -7.78 6.59
CA ALA A 46 4.42 -7.50 7.86
C ALA A 46 4.47 -6.00 8.20
N ALA A 47 3.33 -5.42 8.48
CA ALA A 47 3.22 -4.01 8.86
C ALA A 47 1.88 -3.71 9.54
N VAL A 48 1.88 -2.76 10.44
CA VAL A 48 0.69 -2.00 10.83
C VAL A 48 0.57 -0.83 9.85
N HIS A 49 -0.55 -0.75 9.11
CA HIS A 49 -0.75 0.22 8.03
C HIS A 49 -2.10 0.96 8.09
N ARG A 50 -3.01 0.54 8.98
CA ARG A 50 -4.33 1.15 9.15
C ARG A 50 -4.23 2.57 9.70
N ASP A 51 -5.05 3.49 9.20
CA ASP A 51 -5.08 4.90 9.67
C ASP A 51 -5.87 5.09 11.00
N ASP A 52 -6.58 4.04 11.48
CA ASP A 52 -7.44 4.08 12.67
C ASP A 52 -6.78 3.49 13.93
N VAL A 53 -5.48 3.26 13.91
CA VAL A 53 -4.73 2.74 15.06
C VAL A 53 -4.77 3.74 16.20
N GLN A 54 -5.30 3.32 17.35
CA GLN A 54 -5.43 4.19 18.53
C GLN A 54 -4.11 4.33 19.28
N ASP A 55 -3.38 3.23 19.42
CA ASP A 55 -2.05 3.24 20.05
C ASP A 55 -0.97 3.39 18.98
N ILE A 56 -0.47 4.62 18.84
CA ILE A 56 0.59 4.97 17.90
C ILE A 56 1.84 4.08 18.08
N SER A 57 2.09 3.56 19.27
CA SER A 57 3.23 2.69 19.54
C SER A 57 3.21 1.40 18.70
N GLU A 58 2.04 0.93 18.25
CA GLU A 58 1.91 -0.24 17.39
C GLU A 58 2.64 -0.08 16.05
N TYR A 59 2.61 1.12 15.46
CA TYR A 59 3.39 1.39 14.25
C TYR A 59 4.88 1.19 14.46
N TYR A 60 5.41 1.67 15.58
CA TYR A 60 6.84 1.59 15.87
C TYR A 60 7.23 0.18 16.32
N ASN A 61 6.43 -0.46 17.15
CA ASN A 61 6.69 -1.81 17.64
C ASN A 61 6.69 -2.83 16.49
N THR A 62 5.72 -2.74 15.58
CA THR A 62 5.61 -3.69 14.46
C THR A 62 6.53 -3.30 13.29
N ASN A 63 6.42 -2.04 12.81
CA ASN A 63 7.11 -1.66 11.58
C ASN A 63 8.61 -1.41 11.79
N VAL A 64 9.02 -0.87 12.94
CA VAL A 64 10.43 -0.55 13.20
C VAL A 64 11.11 -1.68 13.96
N ASN A 65 10.63 -2.00 15.17
CA ASN A 65 11.25 -3.04 15.99
C ASN A 65 11.10 -4.43 15.36
N GLY A 66 9.93 -4.72 14.77
CA GLY A 66 9.71 -5.97 14.02
C GLY A 66 10.67 -6.12 12.83
N THR A 67 10.89 -5.03 12.07
CA THR A 67 11.88 -5.03 10.97
C THR A 67 13.30 -5.23 11.48
N GLN A 68 13.66 -4.63 12.62
CA GLN A 68 14.96 -4.85 13.26
C GLN A 68 15.14 -6.31 13.68
N ASN A 69 14.11 -6.94 14.23
CA ASN A 69 14.13 -8.36 14.60
C ASN A 69 14.31 -9.25 13.36
N ILE A 70 13.62 -8.97 12.25
CA ILE A 70 13.79 -9.70 10.99
C ILE A 70 15.22 -9.56 10.48
N ALA A 71 15.78 -8.35 10.44
CA ALA A 71 17.16 -8.12 10.01
C ALA A 71 18.18 -8.89 10.88
N ARG A 72 17.94 -8.94 12.21
CA ARG A 72 18.77 -9.68 13.14
C ARG A 72 18.68 -11.19 12.90
N VAL A 73 17.47 -11.74 12.76
CA VAL A 73 17.28 -13.17 12.46
C VAL A 73 17.88 -13.53 11.11
N CYS A 74 17.75 -12.69 10.09
CA CYS A 74 18.42 -12.91 8.80
C CYS A 74 19.95 -13.00 8.97
N THR A 75 20.54 -12.16 9.82
CA THR A 75 21.98 -12.23 10.13
C THR A 75 22.34 -13.51 10.84
N ASP A 76 21.59 -13.88 11.88
CA ASP A 76 21.84 -15.06 12.72
C ASP A 76 21.76 -16.37 11.89
N PHE A 77 20.87 -16.43 10.90
CA PHE A 77 20.66 -17.59 10.02
C PHE A 77 21.39 -17.51 8.67
N GLY A 78 22.17 -16.46 8.43
CA GLY A 78 22.92 -16.30 7.18
C GLY A 78 22.05 -16.02 5.95
N ILE A 79 20.83 -15.53 6.13
CA ILE A 79 19.93 -15.12 5.03
C ILE A 79 20.49 -13.84 4.41
N LYS A 80 20.74 -13.88 3.10
CA LYS A 80 21.49 -12.83 2.39
C LYS A 80 20.64 -11.87 1.60
N LYS A 81 19.30 -12.03 1.58
CA LYS A 81 18.45 -11.15 0.80
C LYS A 81 17.15 -10.83 1.54
N ILE A 82 16.85 -9.53 1.63
CA ILE A 82 15.56 -9.02 2.11
C ILE A 82 14.92 -8.17 1.00
N ILE A 83 13.66 -8.47 0.69
CA ILE A 83 12.79 -7.65 -0.15
C ILE A 83 11.74 -7.04 0.79
N PHE A 84 11.72 -5.72 0.90
CA PHE A 84 10.88 -5.00 1.84
C PHE A 84 9.84 -4.16 1.12
N THR A 85 8.57 -4.34 1.45
CA THR A 85 7.50 -3.43 1.02
C THR A 85 7.40 -2.27 1.97
N SER A 86 7.84 -1.10 1.51
CA SER A 86 7.64 0.20 2.14
C SER A 86 6.36 0.86 1.59
N THR A 87 6.37 2.17 1.37
CA THR A 87 5.23 2.94 0.86
C THR A 87 5.68 4.29 0.32
N VAL A 88 4.98 4.84 -0.68
CA VAL A 88 5.18 6.25 -1.10
C VAL A 88 4.74 7.26 -0.03
N ALA A 89 4.02 6.83 1.02
CA ALA A 89 3.65 7.69 2.14
C ALA A 89 4.87 8.30 2.87
N VAL A 90 6.07 7.77 2.68
CA VAL A 90 7.33 8.34 3.18
C VAL A 90 7.63 9.73 2.61
N TYR A 91 7.12 10.05 1.43
CA TYR A 91 7.28 11.37 0.80
C TYR A 91 6.26 12.41 1.30
N GLY A 92 5.19 11.97 1.96
CA GLY A 92 4.14 12.87 2.44
C GLY A 92 3.36 13.55 1.31
N PHE A 93 3.13 14.85 1.45
CA PHE A 93 2.57 15.69 0.39
C PHE A 93 3.67 16.11 -0.58
N ALA A 94 4.05 15.19 -1.45
CA ALA A 94 5.13 15.38 -2.42
C ALA A 94 4.64 16.15 -3.67
N GLU A 95 5.58 16.75 -4.37
CA GLU A 95 5.33 17.30 -5.71
C GLU A 95 4.95 16.18 -6.68
N PRO A 96 4.12 16.48 -7.69
CA PRO A 96 3.81 15.50 -8.73
C PRO A 96 5.08 14.94 -9.40
N ASP A 97 4.99 13.69 -9.83
CA ASP A 97 6.08 12.94 -10.48
C ASP A 97 7.32 12.72 -9.60
N THR A 98 7.17 12.78 -8.27
CA THR A 98 8.25 12.45 -7.32
C THR A 98 8.76 11.03 -7.54
N GLY A 99 10.06 10.92 -7.82
CA GLY A 99 10.81 9.66 -7.98
C GLY A 99 11.41 9.13 -6.68
N GLU A 100 12.26 8.11 -6.80
CA GLU A 100 12.90 7.43 -5.67
C GLU A 100 13.87 8.31 -4.87
N ASP A 101 14.39 9.37 -5.46
CA ASP A 101 15.24 10.41 -4.87
C ASP A 101 14.43 11.54 -4.22
N GLY A 102 13.11 11.44 -4.23
CA GLY A 102 12.22 12.42 -3.63
C GLY A 102 12.51 12.67 -2.15
N LYS A 103 12.29 13.92 -1.74
CA LYS A 103 12.51 14.33 -0.33
C LYS A 103 11.56 13.56 0.60
N ILE A 104 12.12 12.94 1.63
CA ILE A 104 11.35 12.32 2.70
C ILE A 104 10.70 13.41 3.55
N ASN A 105 9.38 13.38 3.67
CA ASN A 105 8.60 14.37 4.40
C ASN A 105 7.31 13.75 4.94
N THR A 106 7.45 12.75 5.79
CA THR A 106 6.32 11.99 6.34
C THR A 106 5.35 12.88 7.11
N PHE A 107 4.05 12.73 6.86
CA PHE A 107 3.03 13.53 7.53
C PHE A 107 2.24 12.75 8.60
N ASN A 108 2.43 11.42 8.69
CA ASN A 108 1.78 10.56 9.69
C ASN A 108 2.75 9.50 10.22
N ASP A 109 2.37 8.85 11.34
CA ASP A 109 3.20 7.85 12.00
C ASP A 109 3.40 6.59 11.16
N TYR A 110 2.43 6.21 10.33
CA TYR A 110 2.59 5.12 9.36
C TYR A 110 3.76 5.38 8.41
N GLY A 111 3.75 6.49 7.67
CA GLY A 111 4.83 6.84 6.75
C GLY A 111 6.17 6.96 7.46
N LYS A 112 6.17 7.58 8.67
CA LYS A 112 7.37 7.73 9.49
C LYS A 112 7.94 6.39 9.95
N SER A 113 7.10 5.47 10.44
CA SER A 113 7.54 4.15 10.89
C SER A 113 8.07 3.30 9.72
N LYS A 114 7.45 3.37 8.54
CA LYS A 114 7.95 2.69 7.33
C LYS A 114 9.30 3.23 6.90
N TYR A 115 9.49 4.56 6.92
CA TYR A 115 10.80 5.16 6.62
C TYR A 115 11.88 4.73 7.63
N LEU A 116 11.57 4.73 8.93
CA LEU A 116 12.51 4.25 9.95
C LEU A 116 12.85 2.76 9.77
N ALA A 117 11.89 1.95 9.32
CA ALA A 117 12.14 0.56 8.96
C ALA A 117 13.11 0.43 7.76
N GLU A 118 12.96 1.30 6.73
CA GLU A 118 13.93 1.36 5.63
C GLU A 118 15.34 1.68 6.15
N GLU A 119 15.49 2.63 7.08
CA GLU A 119 16.79 3.00 7.67
C GLU A 119 17.41 1.83 8.45
N GLN A 120 16.60 1.04 9.19
CA GLN A 120 17.08 -0.18 9.85
C GLN A 120 17.64 -1.18 8.83
N LEU A 121 16.92 -1.40 7.72
CA LEU A 121 17.35 -2.34 6.68
C LEU A 121 18.57 -1.82 5.89
N ARG A 122 18.65 -0.51 5.59
CA ARG A 122 19.85 0.09 5.00
C ARG A 122 21.06 -0.09 5.92
N SER A 123 20.89 0.14 7.23
CA SER A 123 21.93 -0.10 8.22
C SER A 123 22.36 -1.57 8.28
N TRP A 124 21.41 -2.50 8.16
CA TRP A 124 21.68 -3.92 8.06
C TRP A 124 22.48 -4.26 6.79
N HIS A 125 22.01 -3.81 5.63
CA HIS A 125 22.67 -3.99 4.35
C HIS A 125 24.13 -3.47 4.37
N ASN A 126 24.36 -2.25 4.90
CA ASN A 126 25.69 -1.64 4.97
C ASN A 126 26.67 -2.37 5.91
N ARG A 127 26.15 -3.13 6.88
CA ARG A 127 26.98 -3.89 7.85
C ARG A 127 27.19 -5.36 7.48
N THR A 128 26.42 -5.85 6.52
CA THR A 128 26.44 -7.24 6.11
C THR A 128 26.66 -7.30 4.60
N ASP A 129 27.30 -8.33 4.11
CA ASP A 129 27.40 -8.60 2.67
C ASP A 129 26.09 -9.23 2.16
N SER A 130 25.01 -8.45 2.18
CA SER A 130 23.65 -8.90 1.94
C SER A 130 22.93 -7.99 0.96
N SER A 131 21.92 -8.52 0.26
CA SER A 131 21.14 -7.79 -0.73
C SER A 131 19.86 -7.21 -0.12
N LEU A 132 19.54 -5.97 -0.45
CA LEU A 132 18.33 -5.28 0.01
C LEU A 132 17.57 -4.67 -1.17
N VAL A 133 16.32 -5.08 -1.34
CA VAL A 133 15.39 -4.43 -2.26
C VAL A 133 14.29 -3.76 -1.46
N ILE A 134 14.10 -2.46 -1.65
CA ILE A 134 13.02 -1.69 -1.06
C ILE A 134 12.03 -1.33 -2.15
N VAL A 135 10.77 -1.70 -1.98
CA VAL A 135 9.68 -1.33 -2.89
C VAL A 135 8.72 -0.39 -2.15
N ARG A 136 8.47 0.79 -2.70
CA ARG A 136 7.49 1.77 -2.22
C ARG A 136 6.27 1.76 -3.14
N PRO A 137 5.28 0.91 -2.92
CA PRO A 137 4.06 0.94 -3.71
C PRO A 137 3.23 2.20 -3.41
N THR A 138 2.46 2.62 -4.42
CA THR A 138 1.38 3.59 -4.28
C THR A 138 0.15 2.94 -3.65
N ALA A 139 -1.00 3.61 -3.67
CA ALA A 139 -2.23 3.04 -3.11
C ALA A 139 -2.60 1.74 -3.84
N ILE A 140 -2.52 0.61 -3.12
CA ILE A 140 -2.78 -0.72 -3.69
C ILE A 140 -4.29 -0.94 -3.74
N PHE A 141 -4.77 -1.49 -4.87
CA PHE A 141 -6.15 -1.93 -5.05
C PHE A 141 -6.21 -3.31 -5.69
N GLY A 142 -7.36 -3.94 -5.60
CA GLY A 142 -7.61 -5.25 -6.21
C GLY A 142 -8.74 -5.98 -5.51
N GLU A 143 -9.03 -7.16 -5.98
CA GLU A 143 -10.11 -8.00 -5.52
C GLU A 143 -9.88 -8.42 -4.05
N GLY A 144 -10.90 -8.26 -3.21
CA GLY A 144 -10.87 -8.58 -1.78
C GLY A 144 -10.28 -7.48 -0.88
N ASN A 145 -9.63 -6.46 -1.41
CA ASN A 145 -9.05 -5.37 -0.60
C ASN A 145 -10.12 -4.35 -0.22
N ARG A 146 -10.26 -4.06 1.07
CA ARG A 146 -11.18 -3.06 1.66
C ARG A 146 -10.46 -1.80 2.11
N GLY A 147 -9.61 -1.24 1.22
CA GLY A 147 -8.89 0.00 1.47
C GLY A 147 -9.54 1.23 0.85
N ASN A 148 -8.81 2.36 0.84
CA ASN A 148 -9.28 3.68 0.35
C ASN A 148 -9.80 3.64 -1.09
N ILE A 149 -9.16 2.88 -1.97
CA ILE A 149 -9.60 2.77 -3.37
C ILE A 149 -10.91 2.00 -3.47
N PHE A 150 -11.07 0.92 -2.70
CA PHE A 150 -12.35 0.22 -2.62
C PHE A 150 -13.45 1.15 -2.08
N ASN A 151 -13.17 1.93 -1.03
CA ASN A 151 -14.13 2.86 -0.46
C ASN A 151 -14.56 3.93 -1.48
N LEU A 152 -13.63 4.43 -2.30
CA LEU A 152 -13.93 5.32 -3.41
C LEU A 152 -14.86 4.65 -4.43
N PHE A 153 -14.52 3.43 -4.87
CA PHE A 153 -15.34 2.69 -5.83
C PHE A 153 -16.73 2.39 -5.28
N ASN A 154 -16.83 2.03 -4.01
CA ASN A 154 -18.11 1.77 -3.34
C ASN A 154 -18.99 3.02 -3.25
N GLN A 155 -18.42 4.21 -2.98
CA GLN A 155 -19.16 5.46 -3.00
C GLN A 155 -19.68 5.78 -4.41
N ILE A 156 -18.89 5.51 -5.45
CA ILE A 156 -19.32 5.69 -6.84
C ILE A 156 -20.42 4.68 -7.20
N ALA A 157 -20.22 3.41 -6.83
CA ALA A 157 -21.17 2.32 -7.09
C ALA A 157 -22.52 2.54 -6.39
N SER A 158 -22.52 3.09 -5.18
CA SER A 158 -23.74 3.41 -4.42
C SER A 158 -24.35 4.79 -4.73
N ASN A 159 -23.80 5.55 -5.69
CA ASN A 159 -24.19 6.93 -6.04
C ASN A 159 -24.06 7.95 -4.89
N ASN A 160 -23.25 7.64 -3.88
CA ASN A 160 -23.00 8.51 -2.72
C ASN A 160 -21.72 9.35 -2.86
N PHE A 161 -21.04 9.24 -4.00
CA PHE A 161 -19.80 9.95 -4.23
C PHE A 161 -20.01 11.45 -4.43
N VAL A 162 -19.24 12.24 -3.67
CA VAL A 162 -19.20 13.71 -3.79
C VAL A 162 -17.78 14.12 -4.17
N MET A 163 -17.64 14.78 -5.32
CA MET A 163 -16.36 15.36 -5.73
C MET A 163 -16.10 16.65 -4.95
N ILE A 164 -14.93 16.76 -4.36
CA ILE A 164 -14.42 18.01 -3.76
C ILE A 164 -13.31 18.55 -4.65
N GLY A 165 -13.40 19.82 -5.03
CA GLY A 165 -12.45 20.45 -5.95
C GLY A 165 -12.76 20.21 -7.43
N ASP A 166 -11.79 20.48 -8.29
CA ASP A 166 -11.92 20.38 -9.75
C ASP A 166 -11.65 18.96 -10.31
N GLY A 167 -11.12 18.05 -9.49
CA GLY A 167 -10.84 16.68 -9.85
C GLY A 167 -9.69 16.48 -10.84
N LYS A 168 -8.85 17.51 -11.05
CA LYS A 168 -7.66 17.43 -11.91
C LYS A 168 -6.44 16.86 -11.21
N ASN A 169 -6.53 16.67 -9.90
CA ASN A 169 -5.45 16.05 -9.12
C ASN A 169 -5.27 14.59 -9.54
N LYS A 170 -4.04 14.24 -9.87
CA LYS A 170 -3.66 12.88 -10.28
C LYS A 170 -3.48 11.97 -9.08
N LYS A 171 -3.79 10.70 -9.26
CA LYS A 171 -3.59 9.63 -8.28
C LYS A 171 -2.84 8.47 -8.92
N SER A 172 -1.66 8.19 -8.40
CA SER A 172 -0.97 6.93 -8.68
C SER A 172 -1.60 5.81 -7.86
N ILE A 173 -1.99 4.75 -8.52
CA ILE A 173 -2.53 3.54 -7.90
C ILE A 173 -1.77 2.32 -8.42
N ALA A 174 -1.83 1.21 -7.69
CA ALA A 174 -1.14 -0.02 -8.04
C ALA A 174 -2.06 -1.23 -7.88
N TYR A 175 -2.19 -2.02 -8.93
CA TYR A 175 -2.97 -3.25 -8.89
C TYR A 175 -2.21 -4.36 -8.17
N ILE A 176 -2.85 -5.02 -7.20
CA ILE A 176 -2.20 -6.00 -6.35
C ILE A 176 -1.47 -7.12 -7.14
N LYS A 177 -2.05 -7.61 -8.24
CA LYS A 177 -1.42 -8.68 -9.03
C LYS A 177 -0.19 -8.19 -9.79
N ASN A 178 -0.16 -6.92 -10.19
CA ASN A 178 1.02 -6.30 -10.78
C ASN A 178 2.13 -6.10 -9.73
N VAL A 179 1.75 -5.67 -8.51
CA VAL A 179 2.70 -5.55 -7.38
C VAL A 179 3.31 -6.92 -7.05
N ILE A 180 2.50 -7.98 -6.98
CA ILE A 180 2.97 -9.35 -6.72
C ILE A 180 3.96 -9.79 -7.81
N ALA A 181 3.63 -9.59 -9.09
CA ALA A 181 4.52 -9.93 -10.20
C ALA A 181 5.85 -9.17 -10.13
N PHE A 182 5.81 -7.90 -9.70
CA PHE A 182 7.02 -7.11 -9.49
C PHE A 182 7.87 -7.62 -8.32
N LEU A 183 7.24 -7.98 -7.19
CA LEU A 183 7.94 -8.57 -6.06
C LEU A 183 8.58 -9.93 -6.43
N GLU A 184 7.91 -10.75 -7.26
CA GLU A 184 8.50 -11.97 -7.82
C GLU A 184 9.74 -11.69 -8.67
N GLU A 185 9.71 -10.63 -9.48
CA GLU A 185 10.88 -10.23 -10.28
C GLU A 185 12.03 -9.75 -9.37
N CYS A 186 11.72 -9.06 -8.27
CA CYS A 186 12.72 -8.69 -7.27
C CYS A 186 13.43 -9.89 -6.64
N ILE A 187 12.80 -11.07 -6.56
CA ILE A 187 13.44 -12.30 -6.05
C ILE A 187 14.64 -12.68 -6.94
N SER A 188 14.49 -12.54 -8.24
CA SER A 188 15.50 -12.89 -9.25
C SER A 188 16.59 -11.82 -9.43
N SER A 189 16.41 -10.61 -8.90
CA SER A 189 17.40 -9.53 -9.02
C SER A 189 18.71 -9.89 -8.33
N THR A 190 19.82 -9.61 -8.98
CA THR A 190 21.17 -9.79 -8.46
C THR A 190 21.81 -8.52 -7.90
N GLU A 191 21.07 -7.39 -7.92
CA GLU A 191 21.56 -6.13 -7.38
C GLU A 191 21.72 -6.20 -5.86
N SER A 192 22.84 -5.66 -5.37
CA SER A 192 23.12 -5.59 -3.94
C SER A 192 22.15 -4.65 -3.21
N TYR A 193 21.81 -3.51 -3.81
CA TYR A 193 20.84 -2.55 -3.27
C TYR A 193 19.97 -1.97 -4.36
N SER A 194 18.66 -1.98 -4.13
CA SER A 194 17.69 -1.35 -5.02
C SER A 194 16.57 -0.69 -4.24
N LEU A 195 16.12 0.45 -4.73
CA LEU A 195 14.96 1.18 -4.25
C LEU A 195 14.06 1.51 -5.44
N TYR A 196 12.78 1.14 -5.35
CA TYR A 196 11.80 1.36 -6.40
C TYR A 196 10.52 1.97 -5.85
N ASN A 197 10.01 3.02 -6.50
CA ASN A 197 8.60 3.33 -6.41
C ASN A 197 7.83 2.36 -7.32
N TYR A 198 6.73 1.80 -6.85
CA TYR A 198 5.86 0.98 -7.70
C TYR A 198 4.55 1.73 -7.99
N VAL A 199 4.28 1.94 -9.26
CA VAL A 199 3.09 2.61 -9.76
C VAL A 199 2.65 1.96 -11.08
N ASP A 200 1.35 1.72 -11.24
CA ASP A 200 0.80 1.35 -12.54
C ASP A 200 0.54 2.61 -13.37
N THR A 201 0.89 2.57 -14.62
CA THR A 201 0.76 3.70 -15.55
C THR A 201 -0.34 3.43 -16.58
N PRO A 202 -0.98 4.51 -17.10
CA PRO A 202 -0.78 5.93 -16.79
C PRO A 202 -1.48 6.36 -15.50
N ASP A 203 -0.96 7.42 -14.84
CA ASP A 203 -1.67 8.08 -13.74
C ASP A 203 -2.98 8.71 -14.24
N LEU A 204 -4.07 8.42 -13.57
CA LEU A 204 -5.36 9.03 -13.86
C LEU A 204 -5.62 10.24 -12.95
N ASP A 205 -6.18 11.31 -13.49
CA ASP A 205 -6.82 12.32 -12.67
C ASP A 205 -8.14 11.79 -12.09
N MET A 206 -8.63 12.44 -11.03
CA MET A 206 -9.84 11.97 -10.35
C MET A 206 -11.08 11.98 -11.26
N ASN A 207 -11.18 12.93 -12.21
CA ASN A 207 -12.31 12.96 -13.15
C ASN A 207 -12.27 11.74 -14.07
N SER A 208 -11.08 11.41 -14.63
CA SER A 208 -10.87 10.24 -15.51
C SER A 208 -11.12 8.93 -14.77
N LEU A 209 -10.57 8.81 -13.56
CA LEU A 209 -10.78 7.61 -12.73
C LEU A 209 -12.27 7.38 -12.45
N ILE A 210 -13.00 8.42 -12.00
CA ILE A 210 -14.43 8.32 -11.71
C ILE A 210 -15.24 8.01 -12.97
N LYS A 211 -14.88 8.63 -14.10
CA LYS A 211 -15.52 8.35 -15.40
C LYS A 211 -15.33 6.88 -15.76
N ASN A 212 -14.11 6.34 -15.72
CA ASN A 212 -13.85 4.94 -16.03
C ASN A 212 -14.65 4.01 -15.11
N VAL A 213 -14.64 4.25 -13.80
CA VAL A 213 -15.43 3.44 -12.84
C VAL A 213 -16.93 3.47 -13.17
N ARG A 214 -17.48 4.64 -13.51
CA ARG A 214 -18.90 4.77 -13.88
C ARG A 214 -19.21 4.02 -15.18
N VAL A 215 -18.35 4.10 -16.19
CA VAL A 215 -18.50 3.37 -17.45
C VAL A 215 -18.55 1.86 -17.17
N PHE A 216 -17.60 1.31 -16.44
CA PHE A 216 -17.58 -0.11 -16.08
C PHE A 216 -18.80 -0.57 -15.27
N LEU A 217 -19.35 0.32 -14.44
CA LEU A 217 -20.53 0.01 -13.62
C LEU A 217 -21.86 0.32 -14.34
N ASN A 218 -21.86 0.69 -15.62
CA ASN A 218 -23.04 1.14 -16.38
C ASN A 218 -23.79 2.31 -15.72
N LYS A 219 -23.02 3.27 -15.17
CA LYS A 219 -23.53 4.45 -14.43
C LYS A 219 -23.13 5.78 -15.08
N GLU A 220 -22.91 5.80 -16.37
CA GLU A 220 -22.40 6.96 -17.12
C GLU A 220 -23.25 8.21 -16.96
N ASN A 221 -24.58 8.05 -16.87
CA ASN A 221 -25.56 9.14 -16.80
C ASN A 221 -25.74 9.72 -15.39
N THR A 222 -24.99 9.28 -14.39
CA THR A 222 -25.10 9.83 -13.04
C THR A 222 -24.24 11.09 -12.92
N SER A 223 -24.89 12.26 -12.81
CA SER A 223 -24.22 13.49 -12.41
C SER A 223 -23.93 13.44 -10.91
N GLY A 224 -22.65 13.38 -10.54
CA GLY A 224 -22.25 13.43 -9.13
C GLY A 224 -22.31 14.88 -8.60
N ILE A 225 -22.53 15.03 -7.30
CA ILE A 225 -22.42 16.32 -6.61
C ILE A 225 -20.95 16.75 -6.62
N ARG A 226 -20.72 18.03 -6.94
CA ARG A 226 -19.39 18.65 -6.88
C ARG A 226 -19.40 19.82 -5.93
N LEU A 227 -18.50 19.80 -4.95
CA LEU A 227 -18.32 20.88 -3.99
C LEU A 227 -17.01 21.63 -4.28
N PRO A 228 -16.99 22.97 -4.20
CA PRO A 228 -15.76 23.74 -4.26
C PRO A 228 -14.79 23.32 -3.15
N TYR A 229 -13.49 23.38 -3.41
CA TYR A 229 -12.45 23.01 -2.44
C TYR A 229 -12.59 23.76 -1.11
N TRP A 230 -12.81 25.09 -1.17
CA TRP A 230 -12.95 25.91 0.03
C TRP A 230 -14.11 25.48 0.93
N PHE A 231 -15.22 25.01 0.32
CA PHE A 231 -16.37 24.52 1.07
C PHE A 231 -16.09 23.14 1.69
N GLY A 232 -15.46 22.26 0.94
CA GLY A 232 -15.02 20.95 1.45
C GLY A 232 -14.06 21.07 2.64
N ILE A 233 -13.08 21.97 2.56
CA ILE A 233 -12.12 22.18 3.65
C ILE A 233 -12.78 22.83 4.87
N LEU A 234 -13.74 23.73 4.69
CA LEU A 234 -14.54 24.30 5.78
C LEU A 234 -15.32 23.21 6.53
N LEU A 235 -16.00 22.32 5.80
CA LEU A 235 -16.70 21.18 6.40
C LEU A 235 -15.72 20.25 7.14
N GLY A 236 -14.52 20.06 6.61
CA GLY A 236 -13.46 19.30 7.26
C GLY A 236 -13.06 19.89 8.61
N TYR A 237 -12.83 21.19 8.71
CA TYR A 237 -12.52 21.87 9.97
C TYR A 237 -13.67 21.85 10.97
N LEU A 238 -14.91 21.97 10.51
CA LEU A 238 -16.07 21.82 11.40
C LEU A 238 -16.17 20.41 11.96
N ALA A 239 -15.90 19.39 11.13
CA ALA A 239 -15.86 18.01 11.57
C ALA A 239 -14.73 17.75 12.58
N ASP A 240 -13.53 18.32 12.35
CA ASP A 240 -12.40 18.22 13.29
C ASP A 240 -12.75 18.85 14.65
N SER A 241 -13.38 20.03 14.66
CA SER A 241 -13.82 20.70 15.87
C SER A 241 -14.87 19.89 16.63
N PHE A 242 -15.84 19.32 15.91
CA PHE A 242 -16.84 18.44 16.52
C PHE A 242 -16.24 17.16 17.08
N SER A 243 -15.30 16.53 16.34
CA SER A 243 -14.58 15.34 16.82
C SER A 243 -13.81 15.62 18.10
N TYR A 244 -13.13 16.78 18.17
CA TYR A 244 -12.42 17.21 19.37
C TYR A 244 -13.37 17.39 20.57
N MET A 245 -14.53 18.03 20.36
CA MET A 245 -15.49 18.29 21.44
C MET A 245 -16.24 17.02 21.90
N SER A 246 -16.55 16.11 20.96
CA SER A 246 -17.38 14.92 21.24
C SER A 246 -16.58 13.67 21.57
N GLY A 247 -15.25 13.67 21.33
CA GLY A 247 -14.39 12.48 21.42
C GLY A 247 -14.70 11.41 20.36
N ARG A 248 -15.52 11.72 19.33
CA ARG A 248 -15.93 10.79 18.28
C ARG A 248 -15.16 11.05 17.01
N ASN A 249 -14.59 10.02 16.41
CA ASN A 249 -13.97 10.11 15.08
C ASN A 249 -15.04 10.18 14.00
N LEU A 250 -15.02 11.26 13.21
CA LEU A 250 -15.89 11.41 12.04
C LEU A 250 -15.19 10.90 10.77
N PRO A 251 -15.96 10.42 9.78
CA PRO A 251 -15.42 9.97 8.50
C PRO A 251 -14.82 11.12 7.65
N LEU A 252 -15.23 12.37 7.91
CA LEU A 252 -14.72 13.59 7.28
C LEU A 252 -13.74 14.29 8.24
N SER A 253 -12.63 14.81 7.70
CA SER A 253 -11.68 15.67 8.41
C SER A 253 -10.95 16.60 7.43
N SER A 254 -10.39 17.70 7.92
CA SER A 254 -9.66 18.64 7.07
C SER A 254 -8.46 17.97 6.38
N ILE A 255 -7.76 17.07 7.08
CA ILE A 255 -6.62 16.32 6.51
C ILE A 255 -7.07 15.34 5.42
N ARG A 256 -8.22 14.67 5.58
CA ARG A 256 -8.78 13.80 4.55
C ARG A 256 -9.19 14.56 3.30
N VAL A 257 -9.79 15.75 3.45
CA VAL A 257 -10.09 16.63 2.31
C VAL A 257 -8.82 17.09 1.60
N LYS A 258 -7.78 17.51 2.35
CA LYS A 258 -6.48 17.86 1.78
C LYS A 258 -5.85 16.70 1.01
N LYS A 259 -5.80 15.50 1.62
CA LYS A 259 -5.31 14.27 0.98
C LYS A 259 -6.09 13.96 -0.31
N PHE A 260 -7.42 14.05 -0.27
CA PHE A 260 -8.28 13.77 -1.43
C PHE A 260 -7.99 14.72 -2.58
N CYS A 261 -7.87 16.01 -2.32
CA CYS A 261 -7.67 17.05 -3.33
C CYS A 261 -6.22 17.23 -3.77
N SER A 262 -5.23 16.74 -3.01
CA SER A 262 -3.81 16.80 -3.42
C SER A 262 -3.52 15.82 -4.54
N SER A 263 -2.58 16.14 -5.42
CA SER A 263 -1.99 15.14 -6.31
C SER A 263 -1.09 14.21 -5.51
N SER A 264 -1.16 12.93 -5.80
CA SER A 264 -0.25 11.90 -5.32
C SER A 264 0.22 11.07 -6.53
N ALA A 265 0.83 11.79 -7.48
CA ALA A 265 1.46 11.22 -8.67
C ALA A 265 2.93 10.97 -8.37
N PHE A 266 3.34 9.72 -8.56
CA PHE A 266 4.71 9.29 -8.34
C PHE A 266 5.28 8.70 -9.62
N SER A 267 6.59 8.87 -9.82
CA SER A 267 7.29 8.21 -10.92
C SER A 267 8.24 7.15 -10.39
N SER A 268 8.52 6.17 -11.23
CA SER A 268 9.61 5.25 -11.03
C SER A 268 10.63 5.46 -12.14
N ALA A 269 11.64 6.27 -11.88
CA ALA A 269 12.73 6.51 -12.82
C ALA A 269 13.63 5.27 -12.98
N LYS A 270 13.67 4.41 -11.96
CA LYS A 270 14.50 3.21 -11.90
C LYS A 270 13.78 1.93 -12.32
N PHE A 271 12.55 2.05 -12.85
CA PHE A 271 11.67 0.93 -13.20
C PHE A 271 12.16 0.14 -14.43
N LYS A 272 13.45 -0.15 -14.47
CA LYS A 272 14.05 -0.98 -15.53
C LYS A 272 14.55 -2.32 -15.00
N LEU A 273 13.95 -2.82 -13.94
CA LEU A 273 14.31 -4.14 -13.44
C LEU A 273 14.01 -5.17 -14.53
N ASN A 274 15.06 -5.72 -15.15
CA ASN A 274 14.97 -6.80 -16.13
C ASN A 274 13.93 -6.59 -17.26
N ASN A 275 13.63 -5.32 -17.64
CA ASN A 275 12.54 -5.00 -18.58
C ASN A 275 11.15 -5.45 -18.09
N PHE A 276 10.92 -5.46 -16.79
CA PHE A 276 9.63 -5.82 -16.20
C PHE A 276 8.48 -5.10 -16.91
N LYS A 277 7.46 -5.87 -17.25
CA LYS A 277 6.17 -5.36 -17.75
C LYS A 277 5.08 -5.86 -16.82
N ALA A 278 4.25 -4.94 -16.36
CA ALA A 278 3.09 -5.28 -15.56
C ALA A 278 2.18 -6.25 -16.35
N PRO A 279 1.74 -7.37 -15.75
CA PRO A 279 0.88 -8.35 -16.44
C PRO A 279 -0.48 -7.81 -16.88
N PHE A 280 -0.98 -6.77 -16.19
CA PHE A 280 -2.27 -6.16 -16.47
C PHE A 280 -2.11 -4.66 -16.70
N SER A 281 -2.80 -4.14 -17.72
CA SER A 281 -3.01 -2.70 -17.86
C SER A 281 -3.89 -2.16 -16.73
N LEU A 282 -3.86 -0.84 -16.50
CA LEU A 282 -4.70 -0.23 -15.47
C LEU A 282 -6.20 -0.42 -15.76
N ASP A 283 -6.61 -0.35 -17.02
CA ASP A 283 -8.01 -0.56 -17.42
C ASP A 283 -8.46 -2.01 -17.15
N GLU A 284 -7.66 -3.01 -17.50
CA GLU A 284 -7.94 -4.42 -17.19
C GLU A 284 -8.00 -4.66 -15.66
N ALA A 285 -7.13 -4.00 -14.90
CA ALA A 285 -7.10 -4.09 -13.44
C ALA A 285 -8.37 -3.49 -12.80
N LEU A 286 -8.80 -2.31 -13.31
CA LEU A 286 -10.05 -1.69 -12.88
C LEU A 286 -11.25 -2.56 -13.22
N GLU A 287 -11.34 -3.05 -14.46
CA GLU A 287 -12.42 -3.94 -14.90
C GLU A 287 -12.51 -5.18 -14.02
N LYS A 288 -11.38 -5.89 -13.81
CA LYS A 288 -11.34 -7.09 -12.96
C LYS A 288 -11.80 -6.80 -11.54
N THR A 289 -11.30 -5.72 -10.95
CA THR A 289 -11.66 -5.34 -9.59
C THR A 289 -13.13 -4.97 -9.49
N LEU A 290 -13.64 -4.10 -10.38
CA LEU A 290 -15.02 -3.63 -10.34
C LEU A 290 -16.02 -4.75 -10.62
N ASN A 291 -15.73 -5.61 -11.60
CA ASN A 291 -16.56 -6.78 -11.88
C ASN A 291 -16.67 -7.69 -10.66
N SER A 292 -15.57 -7.98 -10.04
CA SER A 292 -15.42 -8.88 -8.92
C SER A 292 -16.01 -8.35 -7.60
N GLU A 293 -16.07 -7.02 -7.43
CA GLU A 293 -16.54 -6.40 -6.20
C GLU A 293 -17.99 -5.92 -6.27
N PHE A 294 -18.48 -5.51 -7.46
CA PHE A 294 -19.74 -4.81 -7.57
C PHE A 294 -20.72 -5.43 -8.58
N ILE A 295 -20.24 -6.18 -9.58
CA ILE A 295 -21.10 -6.79 -10.61
C ILE A 295 -21.34 -8.27 -10.31
N ASN A 296 -20.28 -9.03 -10.11
CA ASN A 296 -20.31 -10.46 -9.82
C ASN A 296 -19.53 -10.78 -8.53
N PRO A 297 -19.98 -10.31 -7.35
CA PRO A 297 -19.28 -10.54 -6.10
C PRO A 297 -19.30 -12.02 -5.71
N ASP A 298 -18.14 -12.57 -5.36
CA ASP A 298 -18.03 -13.91 -4.78
C ASP A 298 -18.26 -13.82 -3.26
N PRO A 299 -19.35 -14.38 -2.72
CA PRO A 299 -19.66 -14.32 -1.28
C PRO A 299 -18.66 -15.09 -0.41
N ASN A 300 -17.89 -16.01 -0.99
CA ASN A 300 -16.91 -16.83 -0.28
C ASN A 300 -15.50 -16.27 -0.36
N ARG A 301 -15.32 -15.11 -1.01
CA ARG A 301 -14.00 -14.50 -1.13
C ARG A 301 -13.48 -14.04 0.23
N GLU A 302 -12.22 -14.33 0.47
CA GLU A 302 -11.49 -13.74 1.60
C GLU A 302 -11.37 -12.23 1.44
N ILE A 303 -11.70 -11.49 2.50
CA ILE A 303 -11.71 -10.03 2.53
C ILE A 303 -10.59 -9.56 3.45
N PHE A 304 -9.79 -8.63 2.95
CA PHE A 304 -8.67 -8.02 3.66
C PHE A 304 -8.98 -6.55 3.96
N PHE A 305 -9.10 -6.21 5.21
CA PHE A 305 -9.30 -4.83 5.64
C PHE A 305 -7.94 -4.15 5.77
N SER A 306 -7.69 -3.18 4.92
CA SER A 306 -6.46 -2.38 4.93
C SER A 306 -6.66 -0.99 5.56
N GLU A 307 -7.88 -0.69 6.00
CA GLU A 307 -8.25 0.53 6.75
C GLU A 307 -9.43 0.30 7.68
#